data_7f8c8533a9a2383862e25a827b718939
#
_entry.id   7f8c8533a9a2383862e25a827b718939
#
_cell.length_a   1.000
_cell.length_b   1.000
_cell.length_c   1.000
_cell.angle_alpha   90.00
_cell.angle_beta   90.00
_cell.angle_gamma   90.00
#
_symmetry.space_group_name_H-M   'P 1'
#
loop_
_entity.id
_entity.type
_entity.pdbx_description
1 polymer ?
#
loop_
_entity_poly.entity_id
_entity_poly.type
_entity_poly.pdbx_seq_one_letter_code
_entity_poly.pdbx_strand_id
1 'polypeptide(L)'
;VVVATWVFACEAREIHVDNKVGDDRFDGSAAVIVGDETGPFRTLTRALDTARKGDRIILVNTGEPYRESVTLQGGRHSGYPDAPFEIVGNGAVLEGVQPVPVDAWTIVEGNLFRFQPTKLSFQILYLDGKPATRREVKSVKDVGLLQPLEWCLFQQHIYFRVESNRLPQTYALSYSALPVGITLYEVRHVLIRDLVVQGFQLDGINAHDGVRETTLLTLSARGNGRSGISIGGASRVRIESCLVGNNGVAQVRTEGASHTQLIGCDVLENPAPRLVRDGGEVEESR
;
A
#
# COMPACT_ATOMS: atom_id res chain seq x y z
N VAL A 1 46.16 -16.94 27.73
CA VAL A 1 44.99 -17.62 27.14
C VAL A 1 44.18 -16.59 26.37
N VAL A 2 44.26 -16.60 25.04
CA VAL A 2 43.45 -15.72 24.19
C VAL A 2 42.14 -16.44 23.99
N VAL A 3 41.07 -15.92 24.58
CA VAL A 3 39.70 -16.40 24.33
C VAL A 3 39.24 -15.73 23.04
N ALA A 4 39.26 -16.47 21.93
CA ALA A 4 38.64 -16.06 20.69
C ALA A 4 37.12 -16.13 20.85
N THR A 5 36.46 -14.99 21.05
CA THR A 5 35.01 -14.88 20.95
C THR A 5 34.60 -14.94 19.48
N TRP A 6 34.05 -16.07 19.04
CA TRP A 6 33.39 -16.21 17.76
C TRP A 6 32.05 -15.46 17.84
N VAL A 7 32.01 -14.29 17.24
CA VAL A 7 30.76 -13.62 16.95
C VAL A 7 30.13 -14.37 15.74
N PHE A 8 29.18 -15.26 15.99
CA PHE A 8 28.34 -15.79 14.93
C PHE A 8 27.47 -14.62 14.48
N ALA A 9 27.77 -14.05 13.33
CA ALA A 9 26.80 -13.25 12.62
C ALA A 9 25.62 -14.18 12.30
N CYS A 10 24.51 -14.02 12.99
CA CYS A 10 23.26 -14.71 12.64
C CYS A 10 22.81 -14.08 11.31
N GLU A 11 23.06 -14.75 10.20
CA GLU A 11 22.50 -14.32 8.92
C GLU A 11 20.97 -14.30 9.05
N ALA A 12 20.36 -13.19 8.61
CA ALA A 12 18.91 -13.07 8.56
C ALA A 12 18.35 -14.18 7.69
N ARG A 13 17.37 -14.92 8.19
CA ARG A 13 16.66 -15.92 7.36
C ARG A 13 15.91 -15.20 6.25
N GLU A 14 16.12 -15.64 5.01
CA GLU A 14 15.41 -15.12 3.85
C GLU A 14 14.12 -15.90 3.61
N ILE A 15 13.05 -15.17 3.31
CA ILE A 15 11.73 -15.71 2.96
C ILE A 15 11.37 -15.13 1.59
N HIS A 16 11.21 -15.99 0.61
CA HIS A 16 10.93 -15.59 -0.77
C HIS A 16 9.44 -15.62 -1.08
N VAL A 17 8.98 -14.60 -1.83
CA VAL A 17 7.58 -14.46 -2.25
C VAL A 17 7.52 -14.17 -3.74
N ASP A 18 6.73 -14.97 -4.46
CA ASP A 18 6.48 -14.83 -5.89
C ASP A 18 4.98 -15.03 -6.17
N ASN A 19 4.26 -13.97 -6.52
CA ASN A 19 2.81 -14.02 -6.72
C ASN A 19 2.37 -14.77 -7.99
N LYS A 20 3.30 -15.18 -8.84
CA LYS A 20 3.03 -15.86 -10.11
C LYS A 20 3.27 -17.36 -10.03
N VAL A 21 4.44 -17.76 -9.56
CA VAL A 21 4.83 -19.19 -9.51
C VAL A 21 4.82 -19.74 -8.08
N GLY A 22 4.78 -18.90 -7.05
CA GLY A 22 4.76 -19.32 -5.66
C GLY A 22 3.48 -20.04 -5.24
N ASP A 23 3.56 -20.78 -4.14
CA ASP A 23 2.44 -21.45 -3.49
C ASP A 23 2.56 -21.29 -1.97
N ASP A 24 1.47 -20.94 -1.28
CA ASP A 24 1.46 -20.75 0.17
C ASP A 24 1.59 -22.06 0.96
N ARG A 25 1.64 -23.21 0.28
CA ARG A 25 1.99 -24.53 0.83
C ARG A 25 3.50 -24.75 0.90
N PHE A 26 4.30 -24.02 0.14
CA PHE A 26 5.75 -24.09 0.21
C PHE A 26 6.28 -23.51 1.54
N ASP A 27 7.56 -23.70 1.80
CA ASP A 27 8.23 -23.25 3.02
C ASP A 27 8.84 -21.83 2.95
N GLY A 28 8.82 -21.20 1.76
CA GLY A 28 9.38 -19.86 1.52
C GLY A 28 10.90 -19.80 1.53
N SER A 29 11.62 -20.90 1.67
CA SER A 29 13.08 -20.91 1.86
C SER A 29 13.89 -20.74 0.57
N ALA A 30 13.26 -20.86 -0.61
CA ALA A 30 13.92 -20.78 -1.90
C ALA A 30 13.20 -19.79 -2.84
N ALA A 31 13.99 -19.07 -3.65
CA ALA A 31 13.46 -18.14 -4.66
C ALA A 31 12.82 -18.86 -5.86
N VAL A 32 13.09 -20.14 -6.04
CA VAL A 32 12.56 -20.98 -7.12
C VAL A 32 12.00 -22.28 -6.54
N ILE A 33 11.11 -22.93 -7.28
CA ILE A 33 10.57 -24.23 -6.86
C ILE A 33 11.67 -25.29 -6.99
N VAL A 34 12.00 -25.95 -5.88
CA VAL A 34 13.05 -26.99 -5.78
C VAL A 34 12.47 -28.38 -5.61
N GLY A 35 11.19 -28.51 -5.25
CA GLY A 35 10.51 -29.76 -5.01
C GLY A 35 9.07 -29.55 -4.59
N ASP A 36 8.44 -30.56 -4.02
CA ASP A 36 7.00 -30.52 -3.72
C ASP A 36 6.63 -29.57 -2.58
N GLU A 37 7.57 -29.25 -1.68
CA GLU A 37 7.32 -28.42 -0.49
C GLU A 37 8.29 -27.21 -0.38
N THR A 38 9.31 -27.13 -1.25
CA THR A 38 10.33 -26.08 -1.18
C THR A 38 10.21 -25.13 -2.35
N GLY A 39 9.96 -23.86 -2.05
CA GLY A 39 9.80 -22.80 -3.04
C GLY A 39 9.29 -21.50 -2.41
N PRO A 40 9.06 -20.44 -3.23
CA PRO A 40 8.57 -19.16 -2.72
C PRO A 40 7.09 -19.28 -2.31
N PHE A 41 6.69 -18.52 -1.30
CA PHE A 41 5.28 -18.29 -1.02
C PHE A 41 4.61 -17.51 -2.16
N ARG A 42 3.31 -17.65 -2.31
CA ARG A 42 2.54 -16.86 -3.27
C ARG A 42 2.22 -15.48 -2.74
N THR A 43 1.97 -15.35 -1.43
CA THR A 43 1.46 -14.13 -0.81
C THR A 43 2.45 -13.56 0.22
N LEU A 44 2.50 -12.22 0.28
CA LEU A 44 3.22 -11.51 1.32
C LEU A 44 2.59 -11.79 2.71
N THR A 45 1.28 -11.95 2.77
CA THR A 45 0.55 -12.34 3.99
C THR A 45 1.10 -13.64 4.55
N ARG A 46 1.26 -14.68 3.73
CA ARG A 46 1.81 -15.96 4.17
C ARG A 46 3.26 -15.84 4.65
N ALA A 47 4.06 -15.05 3.96
CA ALA A 47 5.44 -14.78 4.37
C ALA A 47 5.49 -14.12 5.75
N LEU A 48 4.66 -13.10 5.99
CA LEU A 48 4.54 -12.43 7.29
C LEU A 48 4.04 -13.38 8.38
N ASP A 49 3.09 -14.26 8.09
CA ASP A 49 2.59 -15.25 9.06
C ASP A 49 3.66 -16.26 9.52
N THR A 50 4.68 -16.49 8.71
CA THR A 50 5.80 -17.40 9.04
C THR A 50 7.03 -16.68 9.53
N ALA A 51 7.15 -15.38 9.27
CA ALA A 51 8.30 -14.57 9.62
C ALA A 51 8.49 -14.44 11.14
N ARG A 52 9.74 -14.24 11.53
CA ARG A 52 10.23 -14.03 12.89
C ARG A 52 11.06 -12.75 12.96
N LYS A 53 11.39 -12.34 14.17
CA LYS A 53 12.25 -11.17 14.39
C LYS A 53 13.59 -11.30 13.63
N GLY A 54 13.94 -10.25 12.91
CA GLY A 54 15.18 -10.18 12.13
C GLY A 54 15.18 -10.95 10.82
N ASP A 55 14.05 -11.54 10.40
CA ASP A 55 13.93 -12.17 9.08
C ASP A 55 13.89 -11.11 7.97
N ARG A 56 14.24 -11.55 6.75
CA ARG A 56 14.18 -10.76 5.52
C ARG A 56 13.18 -11.39 4.56
N ILE A 57 12.14 -10.64 4.17
CA ILE A 57 11.18 -11.04 3.14
C ILE A 57 11.59 -10.41 1.82
N ILE A 58 11.72 -11.24 0.78
CA ILE A 58 12.15 -10.84 -0.56
C ILE A 58 11.02 -11.08 -1.55
N LEU A 59 10.47 -9.99 -2.11
CA LEU A 59 9.44 -10.06 -3.14
C LEU A 59 10.10 -10.17 -4.52
N VAL A 60 9.58 -11.04 -5.37
CA VAL A 60 9.93 -11.09 -6.79
C VAL A 60 9.10 -10.06 -7.54
N ASN A 61 9.75 -9.21 -8.34
CA ASN A 61 9.04 -8.34 -9.27
C ASN A 61 8.63 -9.15 -10.51
N THR A 62 7.42 -9.69 -10.47
CA THR A 62 6.88 -10.55 -11.54
C THR A 62 6.23 -9.76 -12.68
N GLY A 63 6.14 -8.43 -12.54
CA GLY A 63 5.33 -7.56 -13.39
C GLY A 63 3.83 -7.56 -13.06
N GLU A 64 3.37 -8.50 -12.23
CA GLU A 64 2.00 -8.54 -11.70
C GLU A 64 1.96 -7.98 -10.27
N PRO A 65 0.97 -7.12 -9.91
CA PRO A 65 0.91 -6.56 -8.57
C PRO A 65 0.51 -7.59 -7.50
N TYR A 66 1.08 -7.44 -6.31
CA TYR A 66 0.62 -8.11 -5.08
C TYR A 66 -0.63 -7.36 -4.57
N ARG A 67 -1.80 -7.99 -4.59
CA ARG A 67 -3.06 -7.36 -4.17
C ARG A 67 -3.41 -7.73 -2.74
N GLU A 68 -2.67 -7.17 -1.82
CA GLU A 68 -2.76 -7.48 -0.40
C GLU A 68 -2.74 -6.20 0.46
N SER A 69 -3.27 -6.30 1.68
CA SER A 69 -3.20 -5.29 2.73
C SER A 69 -2.61 -5.98 3.95
N VAL A 70 -1.43 -5.57 4.38
CA VAL A 70 -0.66 -6.29 5.39
C VAL A 70 -0.36 -5.44 6.63
N THR A 71 -0.19 -6.11 7.77
CA THR A 71 0.16 -5.48 9.04
C THR A 71 1.40 -6.12 9.64
N LEU A 72 2.40 -5.28 9.92
CA LEU A 72 3.56 -5.65 10.72
C LEU A 72 3.28 -5.31 12.18
N GLN A 73 3.45 -6.30 13.07
CA GLN A 73 3.21 -6.16 14.51
C GLN A 73 4.49 -6.35 15.31
N GLY A 74 4.72 -5.51 16.31
CA GLY A 74 5.96 -5.43 17.08
C GLY A 74 6.40 -6.73 17.74
N GLY A 75 5.46 -7.57 18.15
CA GLY A 75 5.75 -8.85 18.75
C GLY A 75 6.46 -9.86 17.83
N ARG A 76 6.22 -9.75 16.51
CA ARG A 76 6.69 -10.72 15.51
C ARG A 76 7.62 -10.08 14.48
N HIS A 77 7.28 -8.90 13.95
CA HIS A 77 7.88 -8.29 12.78
C HIS A 77 8.82 -7.12 13.16
N SER A 78 9.53 -7.27 14.26
CA SER A 78 10.61 -6.36 14.66
C SER A 78 11.96 -7.00 14.39
N GLY A 79 12.99 -6.18 14.28
CA GLY A 79 14.37 -6.65 14.16
C GLY A 79 15.20 -6.31 15.39
N TYR A 80 16.50 -6.24 15.16
CA TYR A 80 17.54 -5.85 16.08
C TYR A 80 18.36 -4.72 15.44
N PRO A 81 19.15 -3.95 16.20
CA PRO A 81 19.96 -2.87 15.66
C PRO A 81 20.89 -3.28 14.51
N ASP A 82 21.44 -4.48 14.58
CA ASP A 82 22.38 -5.10 13.63
C ASP A 82 21.73 -6.11 12.68
N ALA A 83 20.46 -6.45 12.91
CA ALA A 83 19.68 -7.37 12.09
C ALA A 83 18.20 -6.89 12.00
N PRO A 84 17.90 -5.84 11.22
CA PRO A 84 16.55 -5.33 11.09
C PRO A 84 15.62 -6.38 10.46
N PHE A 85 14.34 -6.32 10.81
CA PHE A 85 13.31 -7.01 10.02
C PHE A 85 13.18 -6.29 8.69
N GLU A 86 13.29 -7.01 7.58
CA GLU A 86 13.40 -6.37 6.27
C GLU A 86 12.33 -6.86 5.29
N ILE A 87 11.74 -5.93 4.53
CA ILE A 87 10.97 -6.22 3.32
C ILE A 87 11.68 -5.59 2.13
N VAL A 88 12.10 -6.44 1.19
CA VAL A 88 12.77 -6.05 -0.05
C VAL A 88 11.81 -6.21 -1.20
N GLY A 89 11.36 -5.10 -1.77
CA GLY A 89 10.38 -5.10 -2.86
C GLY A 89 10.95 -5.40 -4.24
N ASN A 90 12.23 -5.10 -4.50
CA ASN A 90 12.87 -5.24 -5.82
C ASN A 90 12.08 -4.57 -6.96
N GLY A 91 11.41 -3.45 -6.66
CA GLY A 91 10.53 -2.76 -7.60
C GLY A 91 9.16 -3.40 -7.82
N ALA A 92 8.79 -4.43 -7.05
CA ALA A 92 7.45 -5.01 -7.09
C ALA A 92 6.38 -3.98 -6.68
N VAL A 93 5.14 -4.25 -7.09
CA VAL A 93 3.99 -3.37 -6.79
C VAL A 93 3.08 -4.05 -5.79
N LEU A 94 2.83 -3.39 -4.66
CA LEU A 94 1.75 -3.72 -3.72
C LEU A 94 0.56 -2.81 -4.03
N GLU A 95 -0.59 -3.39 -4.36
CA GLU A 95 -1.72 -2.67 -4.93
C GLU A 95 -3.03 -2.93 -4.22
N GLY A 96 -3.75 -1.85 -3.92
CA GLY A 96 -5.07 -1.89 -3.30
C GLY A 96 -6.25 -1.95 -4.28
N VAL A 97 -5.99 -1.99 -5.57
CA VAL A 97 -7.00 -1.94 -6.63
C VAL A 97 -7.51 -3.33 -6.96
N GLN A 98 -8.84 -3.45 -7.14
CA GLN A 98 -9.51 -4.66 -7.65
C GLN A 98 -10.44 -4.32 -8.81
N PRO A 99 -10.63 -5.22 -9.78
CA PRO A 99 -11.65 -5.06 -10.81
C PRO A 99 -13.04 -4.91 -10.18
N VAL A 100 -13.90 -4.08 -10.76
CA VAL A 100 -15.31 -4.06 -10.37
C VAL A 100 -15.98 -5.34 -10.90
N PRO A 101 -16.64 -6.14 -10.03
CA PRO A 101 -17.35 -7.33 -10.49
C PRO A 101 -18.39 -7.00 -11.58
N VAL A 102 -18.47 -7.83 -12.60
CA VAL A 102 -19.33 -7.60 -13.77
C VAL A 102 -20.81 -7.44 -13.38
N ASP A 103 -21.26 -8.19 -12.39
CA ASP A 103 -22.61 -8.23 -11.85
C ASP A 103 -22.88 -7.20 -10.74
N ALA A 104 -21.89 -6.42 -10.33
CA ALA A 104 -22.06 -5.41 -9.27
C ALA A 104 -22.88 -4.20 -9.73
N TRP A 105 -22.90 -3.91 -11.02
CA TRP A 105 -23.52 -2.71 -11.56
C TRP A 105 -25.05 -2.80 -11.62
N THR A 106 -25.71 -1.79 -11.07
CA THR A 106 -27.18 -1.59 -11.15
C THR A 106 -27.46 -0.32 -11.95
N ILE A 107 -28.38 -0.42 -12.90
CA ILE A 107 -28.84 0.75 -13.66
C ILE A 107 -29.63 1.70 -12.75
N VAL A 108 -29.36 2.99 -12.87
CA VAL A 108 -30.10 4.05 -12.14
C VAL A 108 -31.11 4.70 -13.10
N GLU A 109 -30.59 5.29 -14.19
CA GLU A 109 -31.40 5.94 -15.23
C GLU A 109 -30.58 6.08 -16.51
N GLY A 110 -31.12 5.68 -17.64
CA GLY A 110 -30.46 5.83 -18.94
C GLY A 110 -29.08 5.14 -18.97
N ASN A 111 -28.01 5.94 -19.11
CA ASN A 111 -26.65 5.48 -19.14
C ASN A 111 -25.89 5.71 -17.80
N LEU A 112 -26.61 5.94 -16.71
CA LEU A 112 -26.06 6.11 -15.37
C LEU A 112 -26.19 4.80 -14.59
N PHE A 113 -25.08 4.29 -14.09
CA PHE A 113 -24.98 3.06 -13.31
C PHE A 113 -24.40 3.33 -11.93
N ARG A 114 -24.64 2.42 -10.99
CA ARG A 114 -24.04 2.46 -9.65
C ARG A 114 -23.67 1.08 -9.17
N PHE A 115 -22.68 1.00 -8.29
CA PHE A 115 -22.43 -0.17 -7.45
C PHE A 115 -22.04 0.27 -6.04
N GLN A 116 -22.19 -0.64 -5.08
CA GLN A 116 -21.80 -0.40 -3.71
C GLN A 116 -20.50 -1.15 -3.40
N PRO A 117 -19.38 -0.46 -3.12
CA PRO A 117 -18.17 -1.09 -2.65
C PRO A 117 -18.37 -1.80 -1.31
N THR A 118 -17.69 -2.93 -1.08
CA THR A 118 -17.80 -3.70 0.16
C THR A 118 -17.27 -2.92 1.37
N LYS A 119 -16.26 -2.08 1.16
CA LYS A 119 -15.70 -1.17 2.16
C LYS A 119 -15.68 0.22 1.58
N LEU A 120 -16.05 1.20 2.38
CA LEU A 120 -16.10 2.60 2.00
C LEU A 120 -15.09 3.41 2.79
N SER A 121 -14.28 4.16 2.06
CA SER A 121 -13.39 5.17 2.61
C SER A 121 -13.08 6.21 1.52
N PHE A 122 -11.84 6.57 1.29
CA PHE A 122 -11.42 7.46 0.21
C PHE A 122 -11.36 6.68 -1.11
N GLN A 123 -12.52 6.52 -1.76
CA GLN A 123 -12.64 5.74 -2.99
C GLN A 123 -11.99 6.42 -4.19
N ILE A 124 -11.35 5.63 -5.03
CA ILE A 124 -10.92 6.01 -6.37
C ILE A 124 -11.46 4.97 -7.34
N LEU A 125 -12.09 5.43 -8.41
CA LEU A 125 -12.46 4.60 -9.56
C LEU A 125 -11.38 4.75 -10.64
N TYR A 126 -11.00 3.66 -11.25
CA TYR A 126 -10.03 3.62 -12.34
C TYR A 126 -10.69 3.17 -13.63
N LEU A 127 -10.34 3.82 -14.71
CA LEU A 127 -10.71 3.48 -16.08
C LEU A 127 -9.43 3.17 -16.86
N ASP A 128 -9.32 1.98 -17.41
CA ASP A 128 -8.13 1.52 -18.14
C ASP A 128 -6.82 1.72 -17.34
N GLY A 129 -6.85 1.41 -16.04
CA GLY A 129 -5.72 1.51 -15.14
C GLY A 129 -5.33 2.93 -14.72
N LYS A 130 -6.09 3.96 -15.11
CA LYS A 130 -5.87 5.36 -14.71
C LYS A 130 -7.03 5.87 -13.88
N PRO A 131 -6.79 6.76 -12.89
CA PRO A 131 -7.88 7.39 -12.14
C PRO A 131 -8.89 8.05 -13.09
N ALA A 132 -10.15 7.65 -12.98
CA ALA A 132 -11.25 8.25 -13.75
C ALA A 132 -11.60 9.63 -13.19
N THR A 133 -12.23 10.47 -14.01
CA THR A 133 -12.59 11.83 -13.63
C THR A 133 -13.68 11.81 -12.55
N ARG A 134 -13.31 12.24 -11.34
CA ARG A 134 -14.24 12.36 -10.22
C ARG A 134 -14.94 13.72 -10.23
N ARG A 135 -16.25 13.69 -10.02
CA ARG A 135 -17.05 14.89 -9.75
C ARG A 135 -17.53 14.90 -8.31
N GLU A 136 -17.36 16.00 -7.63
CA GLU A 136 -17.95 16.20 -6.31
C GLU A 136 -19.47 16.49 -6.48
N VAL A 137 -20.29 15.83 -5.67
CA VAL A 137 -21.75 15.95 -5.69
C VAL A 137 -22.27 16.13 -4.27
N LYS A 138 -23.28 16.96 -4.12
CA LYS A 138 -23.93 17.26 -2.83
C LYS A 138 -25.38 16.77 -2.78
N SER A 139 -25.97 16.47 -3.91
CA SER A 139 -27.37 16.08 -4.03
C SER A 139 -27.59 15.03 -5.12
N VAL A 140 -28.74 14.36 -5.08
CA VAL A 140 -29.17 13.42 -6.13
C VAL A 140 -29.24 14.12 -7.51
N LYS A 141 -29.60 15.41 -7.53
CA LYS A 141 -29.64 16.18 -8.79
C LYS A 141 -28.25 16.29 -9.41
N ASP A 142 -27.21 16.49 -8.58
CA ASP A 142 -25.83 16.59 -9.07
C ASP A 142 -25.34 15.27 -9.67
N VAL A 143 -25.76 14.13 -9.10
CA VAL A 143 -25.48 12.80 -9.65
C VAL A 143 -26.01 12.65 -11.08
N GLY A 144 -27.22 13.17 -11.34
CA GLY A 144 -27.81 13.21 -12.68
C GLY A 144 -27.07 14.08 -13.70
N LEU A 145 -26.15 14.97 -13.23
CA LEU A 145 -25.36 15.88 -14.08
C LEU A 145 -23.99 15.34 -14.46
N LEU A 146 -23.62 14.11 -14.03
CA LEU A 146 -22.36 13.50 -14.47
C LEU A 146 -22.29 13.46 -15.99
N GLN A 147 -21.14 13.79 -16.55
CA GLN A 147 -20.86 13.63 -17.97
C GLN A 147 -20.39 12.19 -18.26
N PRO A 148 -20.42 11.72 -19.52
CA PRO A 148 -19.86 10.42 -19.88
C PRO A 148 -18.42 10.26 -19.36
N LEU A 149 -18.13 9.09 -18.78
CA LEU A 149 -16.86 8.70 -18.14
C LEU A 149 -16.53 9.44 -16.83
N GLU A 150 -17.45 10.27 -16.33
CA GLU A 150 -17.35 10.81 -14.98
C GLU A 150 -17.96 9.87 -13.94
N TRP A 151 -17.43 9.95 -12.72
CA TRP A 151 -17.95 9.21 -11.57
C TRP A 151 -18.07 10.10 -10.33
N CYS A 152 -18.87 9.66 -9.37
CA CYS A 152 -18.93 10.25 -8.05
C CYS A 152 -19.16 9.19 -6.98
N LEU A 153 -18.86 9.54 -5.72
CA LEU A 153 -19.27 8.79 -4.55
C LEU A 153 -20.42 9.52 -3.88
N PHE A 154 -21.58 8.91 -3.80
CA PHE A 154 -22.75 9.49 -3.16
C PHE A 154 -23.58 8.42 -2.46
N GLN A 155 -24.00 8.68 -1.21
CA GLN A 155 -24.80 7.75 -0.40
C GLN A 155 -24.29 6.30 -0.47
N GLN A 156 -22.99 6.11 -0.20
CA GLN A 156 -22.32 4.81 -0.15
C GLN A 156 -22.21 4.06 -1.49
N HIS A 157 -22.58 4.69 -2.61
CA HIS A 157 -22.45 4.10 -3.93
C HIS A 157 -21.47 4.88 -4.79
N ILE A 158 -20.74 4.16 -5.61
CA ILE A 158 -20.02 4.73 -6.75
C ILE A 158 -21.02 4.79 -7.91
N TYR A 159 -21.22 5.99 -8.43
CA TYR A 159 -21.98 6.24 -9.64
C TYR A 159 -21.01 6.50 -10.79
N PHE A 160 -21.28 5.90 -11.92
CA PHE A 160 -20.49 6.07 -13.13
C PHE A 160 -21.43 6.23 -14.33
N ARG A 161 -21.19 7.26 -15.14
CA ARG A 161 -21.94 7.46 -16.37
C ARG A 161 -21.14 6.92 -17.55
N VAL A 162 -21.73 5.95 -18.24
CA VAL A 162 -21.14 5.40 -19.47
C VAL A 162 -21.48 6.27 -20.68
N GLU A 163 -20.78 6.06 -21.77
CA GLU A 163 -21.14 6.63 -23.08
C GLU A 163 -22.46 6.06 -23.58
N SER A 164 -23.11 6.75 -24.51
CA SER A 164 -24.38 6.29 -25.10
C SER A 164 -24.23 4.90 -25.73
N ASN A 165 -25.21 4.03 -25.48
CA ASN A 165 -25.26 2.65 -25.98
C ASN A 165 -24.11 1.74 -25.49
N ARG A 166 -23.47 2.08 -24.34
CA ARG A 166 -22.48 1.23 -23.70
C ARG A 166 -22.96 0.74 -22.33
N LEU A 167 -22.32 -0.30 -21.83
CA LEU A 167 -22.52 -0.85 -20.49
C LEU A 167 -21.20 -0.75 -19.71
N PRO A 168 -21.24 -0.67 -18.36
CA PRO A 168 -20.02 -0.60 -17.54
C PRO A 168 -19.02 -1.73 -17.82
N GLN A 169 -19.52 -2.92 -18.16
CA GLN A 169 -18.71 -4.12 -18.46
C GLN A 169 -17.86 -4.00 -19.73
N THR A 170 -18.14 -3.00 -20.57
CA THR A 170 -17.33 -2.75 -21.79
C THR A 170 -16.08 -1.94 -21.51
N TYR A 171 -15.88 -1.51 -20.27
CA TYR A 171 -14.71 -0.76 -19.82
C TYR A 171 -13.89 -1.60 -18.82
N ALA A 172 -12.57 -1.42 -18.81
CA ALA A 172 -11.71 -2.00 -17.79
C ALA A 172 -11.79 -1.16 -16.49
N LEU A 173 -12.93 -1.31 -15.78
CA LEU A 173 -13.17 -0.60 -14.51
C LEU A 173 -12.60 -1.35 -13.33
N SER A 174 -11.88 -0.63 -12.49
CA SER A 174 -11.39 -1.11 -11.19
C SER A 174 -11.53 -0.01 -10.14
N TYR A 175 -11.40 -0.37 -8.87
CA TYR A 175 -11.59 0.58 -7.77
C TYR A 175 -10.64 0.27 -6.60
N SER A 176 -10.35 1.27 -5.76
CA SER A 176 -9.63 1.08 -4.50
C SER A 176 -10.48 0.21 -3.58
N ALA A 177 -10.07 -1.05 -3.40
CA ALA A 177 -10.83 -2.04 -2.63
C ALA A 177 -10.20 -2.33 -1.26
N LEU A 178 -8.86 -2.27 -1.16
CA LEU A 178 -8.14 -2.57 0.07
C LEU A 178 -7.85 -1.28 0.86
N PRO A 179 -7.88 -1.34 2.22
CA PRO A 179 -7.83 -0.14 3.05
C PRO A 179 -6.46 0.53 3.10
N VAL A 180 -5.41 -0.20 3.46
CA VAL A 180 -4.03 0.31 3.64
C VAL A 180 -3.07 -0.71 3.05
N GLY A 181 -1.98 -0.25 2.42
CA GLY A 181 -0.98 -1.15 1.88
C GLY A 181 -0.23 -1.87 2.99
N ILE A 182 0.54 -1.12 3.76
CA ILE A 182 1.31 -1.64 4.88
C ILE A 182 0.97 -0.85 6.14
N THR A 183 0.45 -1.51 7.15
CA THR A 183 0.30 -0.96 8.50
C THR A 183 1.45 -1.42 9.38
N LEU A 184 2.09 -0.48 10.08
CA LEU A 184 3.13 -0.73 11.07
C LEU A 184 2.57 -0.41 12.45
N TYR A 185 2.64 -1.36 13.38
CA TYR A 185 2.12 -1.21 14.74
C TYR A 185 3.13 -1.72 15.76
N GLU A 186 3.64 -0.83 16.61
CA GLU A 186 4.61 -1.12 17.67
C GLU A 186 5.91 -1.83 17.22
N VAL A 187 6.23 -1.78 15.93
CA VAL A 187 7.45 -2.40 15.39
C VAL A 187 8.69 -1.57 15.68
N ARG A 188 9.85 -2.26 15.73
CA ARG A 188 11.17 -1.65 15.91
C ARG A 188 12.20 -2.28 15.01
N HIS A 189 13.19 -1.48 14.59
CA HIS A 189 14.27 -1.92 13.70
C HIS A 189 13.71 -2.62 12.46
N VAL A 190 12.89 -1.89 11.68
CA VAL A 190 12.30 -2.37 10.45
C VAL A 190 12.85 -1.58 9.27
N LEU A 191 13.18 -2.26 8.20
CA LEU A 191 13.56 -1.67 6.91
C LEU A 191 12.59 -2.15 5.83
N ILE A 192 11.91 -1.22 5.16
CA ILE A 192 11.10 -1.52 3.97
C ILE A 192 11.71 -0.76 2.80
N ARG A 193 12.09 -1.46 1.74
CA ARG A 193 12.78 -0.83 0.62
C ARG A 193 12.36 -1.35 -0.75
N ASP A 194 12.61 -0.51 -1.76
CA ASP A 194 12.47 -0.83 -3.18
C ASP A 194 11.08 -1.36 -3.56
N LEU A 195 10.01 -0.74 -3.05
CA LEU A 195 8.63 -1.18 -3.25
C LEU A 195 7.76 -0.04 -3.78
N VAL A 196 6.85 -0.34 -4.69
CA VAL A 196 5.77 0.56 -5.10
C VAL A 196 4.50 0.21 -4.32
N VAL A 197 3.90 1.19 -3.65
CA VAL A 197 2.66 1.00 -2.86
C VAL A 197 1.58 1.94 -3.37
N GLN A 198 0.54 1.38 -4.00
CA GLN A 198 -0.44 2.19 -4.73
C GLN A 198 -1.89 1.70 -4.64
N GLY A 199 -2.82 2.63 -4.88
CA GLY A 199 -4.23 2.31 -5.13
C GLY A 199 -5.05 1.92 -3.91
N PHE A 200 -4.57 2.17 -2.69
CA PHE A 200 -5.29 1.88 -1.45
C PHE A 200 -6.32 2.97 -1.12
N GLN A 201 -7.37 2.59 -0.38
CA GLN A 201 -8.44 3.52 0.02
C GLN A 201 -7.93 4.62 0.96
N LEU A 202 -7.10 4.26 1.91
CA LEU A 202 -6.50 5.17 2.89
C LEU A 202 -5.06 5.48 2.49
N ASP A 203 -4.12 4.82 3.12
CA ASP A 203 -2.70 5.13 2.99
C ASP A 203 -1.95 4.01 2.26
N GLY A 204 -0.92 4.38 1.54
CA GLY A 204 0.04 3.40 1.06
C GLY A 204 0.74 2.73 2.24
N ILE A 205 1.34 3.54 3.11
CA ILE A 205 1.98 3.07 4.36
C ILE A 205 1.43 3.87 5.54
N ASN A 206 1.07 3.18 6.61
CA ASN A 206 0.61 3.77 7.84
C ASN A 206 1.44 3.27 9.03
N ALA A 207 2.34 4.11 9.54
CA ALA A 207 2.98 3.90 10.83
C ALA A 207 2.01 4.36 11.93
N HIS A 208 1.13 3.44 12.35
CA HIS A 208 -0.06 3.74 13.13
C HIS A 208 0.26 4.21 14.55
N ASP A 209 1.06 3.44 15.30
CA ASP A 209 1.51 3.84 16.64
C ASP A 209 2.74 3.06 17.10
N GLY A 210 3.56 3.69 17.96
CA GLY A 210 4.67 3.05 18.65
C GLY A 210 5.81 2.52 17.77
N VAL A 211 5.86 2.92 16.51
CA VAL A 211 6.89 2.52 15.55
C VAL A 211 8.20 3.26 15.84
N ARG A 212 9.32 2.53 15.93
CA ARG A 212 10.63 3.11 16.23
C ARG A 212 11.74 2.49 15.41
N GLU A 213 12.83 3.23 15.24
CA GLU A 213 14.02 2.78 14.50
C GLU A 213 13.63 2.10 13.18
N THR A 214 12.69 2.71 12.47
CA THR A 214 12.11 2.18 11.24
C THR A 214 12.45 3.09 10.08
N THR A 215 12.94 2.49 9.00
CA THR A 215 13.32 3.20 7.78
C THR A 215 12.46 2.73 6.60
N LEU A 216 11.92 3.69 5.88
CA LEU A 216 11.29 3.51 4.57
C LEU A 216 12.27 4.05 3.52
N LEU A 217 12.81 3.18 2.66
CA LEU A 217 13.91 3.50 1.77
C LEU A 217 13.54 3.24 0.30
N THR A 218 13.76 4.19 -0.58
CA THR A 218 13.54 4.06 -2.04
C THR A 218 12.16 3.54 -2.40
N LEU A 219 11.13 3.97 -1.68
CA LEU A 219 9.74 3.59 -1.95
C LEU A 219 9.08 4.57 -2.92
N SER A 220 8.08 4.06 -3.66
CA SER A 220 7.14 4.91 -4.39
C SER A 220 5.73 4.73 -3.81
N ALA A 221 5.20 5.75 -3.12
CA ALA A 221 3.85 5.73 -2.54
C ALA A 221 2.93 6.69 -3.32
N ARG A 222 2.01 6.12 -4.15
CA ARG A 222 1.23 6.90 -5.10
C ARG A 222 -0.19 6.39 -5.30
N GLY A 223 -1.09 7.30 -5.72
CA GLY A 223 -2.46 6.93 -6.11
C GLY A 223 -3.28 6.33 -4.95
N ASN A 224 -2.94 6.65 -3.70
CA ASN A 224 -3.71 6.22 -2.55
C ASN A 224 -4.76 7.28 -2.21
N GLY A 225 -5.91 6.85 -1.72
CA GLY A 225 -7.08 7.71 -1.57
C GLY A 225 -6.92 8.78 -0.50
N ARG A 226 -6.20 8.53 0.60
CA ARG A 226 -5.91 9.50 1.64
C ARG A 226 -4.47 10.01 1.55
N SER A 227 -3.48 9.22 1.91
CA SER A 227 -2.09 9.65 1.85
C SER A 227 -1.14 8.57 1.33
N GLY A 228 0.00 9.01 0.80
CA GLY A 228 1.06 8.09 0.41
C GLY A 228 1.66 7.42 1.65
N ILE A 229 2.09 8.23 2.61
CA ILE A 229 2.66 7.79 3.89
C ILE A 229 2.01 8.59 5.03
N SER A 230 1.51 7.89 6.05
CA SER A 230 0.93 8.47 7.27
C SER A 230 1.72 8.00 8.49
N ILE A 231 2.14 8.94 9.34
CA ILE A 231 2.89 8.67 10.56
C ILE A 231 2.08 9.19 11.75
N GLY A 232 1.63 8.30 12.63
CA GLY A 232 0.74 8.63 13.73
C GLY A 232 1.23 8.21 15.10
N GLY A 233 0.44 8.54 16.12
CA GLY A 233 0.70 8.19 17.51
C GLY A 233 2.01 8.74 18.04
N ALA A 234 2.83 7.89 18.67
CA ALA A 234 4.17 8.20 19.15
C ALA A 234 5.27 7.60 18.25
N SER A 235 4.98 7.42 16.96
CA SER A 235 5.90 6.78 16.02
C SER A 235 7.06 7.69 15.63
N ARG A 236 8.22 7.07 15.37
CA ARG A 236 9.45 7.73 14.86
C ARG A 236 9.93 6.97 13.64
N VAL A 237 9.86 7.63 12.47
CA VAL A 237 10.13 6.99 11.18
C VAL A 237 11.06 7.86 10.34
N ARG A 238 12.04 7.21 9.74
CA ARG A 238 12.93 7.78 8.74
C ARG A 238 12.42 7.37 7.35
N ILE A 239 12.23 8.36 6.49
CA ILE A 239 11.79 8.19 5.10
C ILE A 239 12.92 8.73 4.25
N GLU A 240 13.53 7.88 3.42
CA GLU A 240 14.75 8.21 2.70
C GLU A 240 14.64 7.85 1.22
N SER A 241 15.03 8.77 0.35
CA SER A 241 15.06 8.59 -1.11
C SER A 241 13.73 8.08 -1.69
N CYS A 242 12.61 8.46 -1.08
CA CYS A 242 11.27 8.03 -1.49
C CYS A 242 10.63 9.04 -2.46
N LEU A 243 9.81 8.51 -3.39
CA LEU A 243 8.93 9.29 -4.24
C LEU A 243 7.49 9.19 -3.72
N VAL A 244 6.92 10.29 -3.28
CA VAL A 244 5.54 10.33 -2.76
C VAL A 244 4.72 11.35 -3.53
N GLY A 245 3.68 10.90 -4.24
CA GLY A 245 2.90 11.78 -5.10
C GLY A 245 1.58 11.20 -5.58
N ASN A 246 0.72 12.04 -6.14
CA ASN A 246 -0.59 11.66 -6.69
C ASN A 246 -1.54 10.98 -5.68
N ASN A 247 -1.41 11.28 -4.39
CA ASN A 247 -2.33 10.78 -3.37
C ASN A 247 -3.48 11.79 -3.14
N GLY A 248 -4.60 11.32 -2.57
CA GLY A 248 -5.85 12.08 -2.63
C GLY A 248 -5.97 13.26 -1.66
N VAL A 249 -5.45 13.16 -0.42
CA VAL A 249 -5.60 14.18 0.63
C VAL A 249 -4.26 14.79 1.05
N ALA A 250 -3.21 13.97 1.14
CA ALA A 250 -1.86 14.41 1.45
C ALA A 250 -0.83 13.49 0.78
N GLN A 251 0.37 13.99 0.50
CA GLN A 251 1.42 13.06 0.12
C GLN A 251 2.00 12.39 1.37
N VAL A 252 2.43 13.19 2.34
CA VAL A 252 2.82 12.73 3.67
C VAL A 252 1.90 13.37 4.71
N ARG A 253 1.44 12.58 5.68
CA ARG A 253 0.61 13.03 6.79
C ARG A 253 1.26 12.68 8.11
N THR A 254 1.24 13.60 9.07
CA THR A 254 1.71 13.36 10.44
C THR A 254 0.64 13.70 11.47
N GLU A 255 0.52 12.88 12.51
CA GLU A 255 -0.50 12.99 13.54
C GLU A 255 0.11 12.75 14.94
N GLY A 256 -0.55 13.27 15.98
CA GLY A 256 -0.21 13.00 17.37
C GLY A 256 1.14 13.56 17.79
N ALA A 257 1.96 12.75 18.45
CA ALA A 257 3.32 13.08 18.92
C ALA A 257 4.39 12.36 18.06
N SER A 258 4.11 12.15 16.78
CA SER A 258 5.01 11.47 15.86
C SER A 258 6.23 12.33 15.51
N HIS A 259 7.32 11.67 15.11
CA HIS A 259 8.53 12.32 14.61
C HIS A 259 8.96 11.68 13.30
N THR A 260 9.04 12.49 12.25
CA THR A 260 9.30 12.04 10.89
C THR A 260 10.54 12.73 10.34
N GLN A 261 11.48 11.96 9.82
CA GLN A 261 12.63 12.47 9.07
C GLN A 261 12.44 12.20 7.59
N LEU A 262 12.42 13.24 6.76
CA LEU A 262 12.40 13.16 5.29
C LEU A 262 13.80 13.49 4.77
N ILE A 263 14.46 12.52 4.13
CA ILE A 263 15.84 12.65 3.67
C ILE A 263 15.94 12.33 2.19
N GLY A 264 16.32 13.31 1.39
CA GLY A 264 16.46 13.13 -0.07
C GLY A 264 15.19 12.64 -0.76
N CYS A 265 14.00 13.01 -0.25
CA CYS A 265 12.73 12.55 -0.78
C CYS A 265 12.15 13.53 -1.80
N ASP A 266 11.56 12.98 -2.87
CA ASP A 266 10.72 13.70 -3.81
C ASP A 266 9.25 13.60 -3.35
N VAL A 267 8.80 14.57 -2.55
CA VAL A 267 7.41 14.67 -2.11
C VAL A 267 6.71 15.72 -2.98
N LEU A 268 5.87 15.27 -3.91
CA LEU A 268 5.22 16.10 -4.92
C LEU A 268 3.99 16.83 -4.34
N GLU A 269 3.64 17.97 -4.89
CA GLU A 269 2.40 18.68 -4.56
C GLU A 269 1.41 18.51 -5.72
N ASN A 270 0.82 17.31 -5.81
CA ASN A 270 -0.10 16.93 -6.89
C ASN A 270 -0.96 15.70 -6.56
N PRO A 271 -2.28 15.74 -6.59
CA PRO A 271 -3.16 16.92 -6.53
C PRO A 271 -3.29 17.47 -5.12
N ALA A 272 -2.85 16.72 -4.09
CA ALA A 272 -2.96 17.08 -2.68
C ALA A 272 -1.69 17.77 -2.16
N PRO A 273 -1.78 18.47 -1.02
CA PRO A 273 -0.63 19.09 -0.38
C PRO A 273 0.51 18.09 -0.14
N ARG A 274 1.73 18.58 -0.29
CA ARG A 274 2.95 17.85 -0.01
C ARG A 274 2.97 17.26 1.40
N LEU A 275 2.55 18.06 2.39
CA LEU A 275 2.57 17.68 3.80
C LEU A 275 1.33 18.22 4.52
N VAL A 276 0.63 17.34 5.23
CA VAL A 276 -0.45 17.71 6.18
C VAL A 276 0.00 17.34 7.58
N ARG A 277 -0.02 18.30 8.49
CA ARG A 277 0.37 18.14 9.89
C ARG A 277 -0.85 18.29 10.79
N ASP A 278 -1.33 17.18 11.31
CA ASP A 278 -2.36 17.13 12.34
C ASP A 278 -1.72 16.80 13.72
N GLY A 279 -0.50 17.25 13.92
CA GLY A 279 0.42 16.99 15.01
C GLY A 279 1.74 16.41 14.50
N GLY A 280 2.64 16.10 15.45
CA GLY A 280 3.96 15.56 15.16
C GLY A 280 4.98 16.59 14.65
N GLU A 281 6.23 16.15 14.62
CA GLU A 281 7.37 16.93 14.12
C GLU A 281 7.87 16.32 12.81
N VAL A 282 8.32 17.20 11.91
CA VAL A 282 8.91 16.78 10.63
C VAL A 282 10.22 17.54 10.43
N GLU A 283 11.29 16.77 10.27
CA GLU A 283 12.61 17.24 9.88
C GLU A 283 12.85 16.87 8.42
N GLU A 284 13.35 17.83 7.64
CA GLU A 284 13.66 17.62 6.23
C GLU A 284 15.13 17.94 5.95
N SER A 285 15.78 17.05 5.22
CA SER A 285 17.14 17.24 4.71
C SER A 285 17.27 16.72 3.28
N ARG A 286 18.18 17.33 2.53
CA ARG A 286 18.50 16.94 1.15
C ARG A 286 19.53 15.84 1.12
#